data_978f8bb0cc6eb2292668d0e92e16bacc
#
_entry.id   978f8bb0cc6eb2292668d0e92e16bacc
#
_cell.length_a   1.000
_cell.length_b   1.000
_cell.length_c   1.000
_cell.angle_alpha   90.00
_cell.angle_beta   90.00
_cell.angle_gamma   90.00
#
_symmetry.space_group_name_H-M   'P 1'
#
loop_
_entity.id
_entity.type
_entity.pdbx_description
1 polymer ?
#
loop_
_entity_poly.entity_id
_entity_poly.type
_entity_poly.pdbx_seq_one_letter_code
_entity_poly.pdbx_strand_id
1 'polypeptide(L)'
;MKKLQTVRVLLNGASGKMGQAITRLIAENPQKNLIVSATRGPGQSDIKESFDIVVDFSTPQGAQEAFLLAKKYKKPFLTGTTNLPEPFLFTLQSEEKIPVFFAPNVSLSVYFFTELVKQACNMYKGYQKALHEIHHVHKKDAPSGTAKRIATEMGLPAEQVTYERLGETVGTHSATFSSALDEITLTHKATNRDLFAASVLDIATWLVKRQGGFYTMSDFAKFKLKEKKK
;
A
#
# COMPACT_ATOMS: atom_id res chain seq x y z
N MET A 1 12.73 30.72 0.77
CA MET A 1 12.27 29.32 0.85
C MET A 1 10.76 29.33 1.10
N LYS A 2 9.93 28.77 0.17
CA LYS A 2 8.49 28.60 0.44
C LYS A 2 8.34 27.65 1.63
N LYS A 3 7.73 28.11 2.72
CA LYS A 3 7.36 27.28 3.87
C LYS A 3 6.51 26.12 3.36
N LEU A 4 6.96 24.89 3.49
CA LEU A 4 6.16 23.71 3.13
C LEU A 4 4.90 23.72 4.00
N GLN A 5 3.74 23.72 3.36
CA GLN A 5 2.46 23.74 4.07
C GLN A 5 2.28 22.38 4.76
N THR A 6 1.95 22.41 6.05
CA THR A 6 1.66 21.20 6.83
C THR A 6 0.37 20.56 6.32
N VAL A 7 0.42 19.28 5.99
CA VAL A 7 -0.71 18.47 5.56
C VAL A 7 -1.38 17.84 6.79
N ARG A 8 -2.64 18.14 6.99
CA ARG A 8 -3.46 17.65 8.10
C ARG A 8 -4.18 16.39 7.68
N VAL A 9 -3.94 15.32 8.41
CA VAL A 9 -4.47 13.98 8.13
C VAL A 9 -5.67 13.69 9.05
N LEU A 10 -6.81 13.37 8.45
CA LEU A 10 -7.89 12.66 9.12
C LEU A 10 -7.61 11.15 9.00
N LEU A 11 -7.32 10.49 10.11
CA LEU A 11 -6.95 9.07 10.13
C LEU A 11 -8.14 8.20 10.55
N ASN A 12 -8.65 7.39 9.62
CA ASN A 12 -9.65 6.36 9.87
C ASN A 12 -8.94 5.02 10.17
N GLY A 13 -9.33 4.36 11.26
CA GLY A 13 -8.65 3.14 11.73
C GLY A 13 -7.40 3.42 12.59
N ALA A 14 -7.36 4.56 13.30
CA ALA A 14 -6.24 5.00 14.12
C ALA A 14 -5.85 4.00 15.24
N SER A 15 -6.80 3.23 15.78
CA SER A 15 -6.56 2.22 16.83
C SER A 15 -5.94 0.91 16.30
N GLY A 16 -5.96 0.68 14.99
CA GLY A 16 -5.38 -0.49 14.36
C GLY A 16 -3.85 -0.41 14.26
N LYS A 17 -3.19 -1.55 13.97
CA LYS A 17 -1.72 -1.64 13.85
C LYS A 17 -1.14 -0.62 12.86
N MET A 18 -1.77 -0.45 11.69
CA MET A 18 -1.34 0.54 10.69
C MET A 18 -1.60 1.97 11.17
N GLY A 19 -2.77 2.25 11.75
CA GLY A 19 -3.10 3.57 12.28
C GLY A 19 -2.12 4.04 13.35
N GLN A 20 -1.77 3.16 14.29
CA GLN A 20 -0.77 3.44 15.33
C GLN A 20 0.63 3.69 14.73
N ALA A 21 1.06 2.88 13.75
CA ALA A 21 2.34 3.06 13.08
C ALA A 21 2.39 4.39 12.29
N ILE A 22 1.32 4.75 11.59
CA ILE A 22 1.21 6.03 10.86
C ILE A 22 1.30 7.21 11.84
N THR A 23 0.53 7.17 12.94
CA THR A 23 0.54 8.23 13.96
C THR A 23 1.93 8.41 14.56
N ARG A 24 2.59 7.31 14.95
CA ARG A 24 3.94 7.34 15.49
C ARG A 24 4.95 7.89 14.49
N LEU A 25 4.95 7.38 13.24
CA LEU A 25 5.89 7.84 12.22
C LEU A 25 5.69 9.30 11.81
N ILE A 26 4.46 9.81 11.84
CA ILE A 26 4.22 11.25 11.64
C ILE A 26 4.91 12.06 12.74
N ALA A 27 4.78 11.66 14.00
CA ALA A 27 5.42 12.34 15.12
C ALA A 27 6.97 12.27 15.07
N GLU A 28 7.51 11.11 14.69
CA GLU A 28 8.96 10.88 14.57
C GLU A 28 9.60 11.57 13.35
N ASN A 29 8.80 12.00 12.36
CA ASN A 29 9.28 12.58 11.10
C ASN A 29 8.71 13.98 10.83
N PRO A 30 8.96 14.99 11.68
CA PRO A 30 8.39 16.34 11.51
C PRO A 30 8.79 16.99 10.17
N GLN A 31 9.92 16.61 9.57
CA GLN A 31 10.37 17.06 8.25
C GLN A 31 9.41 16.66 7.10
N LYS A 32 8.54 15.68 7.30
CA LYS A 32 7.50 15.32 6.32
C LYS A 32 6.34 16.33 6.27
N ASN A 33 6.28 17.25 7.25
CA ASN A 33 5.21 18.24 7.36
C ASN A 33 3.80 17.63 7.33
N LEU A 34 3.59 16.56 8.09
CA LEU A 34 2.31 15.89 8.30
C LEU A 34 1.93 15.99 9.78
N ILE A 35 0.64 16.14 10.05
CA ILE A 35 0.08 15.99 11.39
C ILE A 35 -1.21 15.17 11.32
N VAL A 36 -1.48 14.33 12.31
CA VAL A 36 -2.81 13.76 12.52
C VAL A 36 -3.65 14.82 13.21
N SER A 37 -4.54 15.48 12.46
CA SER A 37 -5.40 16.54 13.00
C SER A 37 -6.70 16.02 13.57
N ALA A 38 -7.16 14.85 13.10
CA ALA A 38 -8.36 14.19 13.58
C ALA A 38 -8.25 12.68 13.40
N THR A 39 -8.99 11.94 14.22
CA THR A 39 -9.24 10.51 14.05
C THR A 39 -10.75 10.28 13.89
N ARG A 40 -11.11 9.22 13.18
CA ARG A 40 -12.50 8.85 12.98
C ARG A 40 -12.80 7.51 13.60
N GLY A 41 -13.87 7.45 14.38
CA GLY A 41 -14.47 6.21 14.88
C GLY A 41 -15.61 5.69 13.99
N PRO A 42 -16.09 4.46 14.23
CA PRO A 42 -17.23 3.90 13.51
C PRO A 42 -18.48 4.80 13.64
N GLY A 43 -19.21 4.98 12.52
CA GLY A 43 -20.46 5.77 12.48
C GLY A 43 -20.31 7.29 12.58
N GLN A 44 -19.10 7.81 12.75
CA GLN A 44 -18.87 9.25 12.83
C GLN A 44 -18.91 9.87 11.42
N SER A 45 -19.91 10.71 11.15
CA SER A 45 -20.18 11.34 9.84
C SER A 45 -19.75 12.80 9.73
N ASP A 46 -19.40 13.42 10.85
CA ASP A 46 -18.96 14.82 10.92
C ASP A 46 -17.66 14.95 11.69
N ILE A 47 -16.77 15.78 11.16
CA ILE A 47 -15.46 16.08 11.74
C ILE A 47 -15.39 17.60 11.92
N LYS A 48 -15.17 18.05 13.16
CA LYS A 48 -15.06 19.47 13.50
C LYS A 48 -13.70 20.05 13.14
N GLU A 49 -12.67 19.23 13.23
CA GLU A 49 -11.29 19.59 12.95
C GLU A 49 -11.07 19.71 11.44
N SER A 50 -10.25 20.67 11.04
CA SER A 50 -9.88 20.82 9.64
C SER A 50 -8.83 19.77 9.22
N PHE A 51 -9.02 19.18 8.04
CA PHE A 51 -8.10 18.22 7.44
C PHE A 51 -7.92 18.46 5.94
N ASP A 52 -6.83 17.94 5.38
CA ASP A 52 -6.45 18.11 3.98
C ASP A 52 -6.54 16.79 3.20
N ILE A 53 -6.53 15.66 3.90
CA ILE A 53 -6.64 14.31 3.34
C ILE A 53 -7.29 13.36 4.33
N VAL A 54 -8.04 12.40 3.81
CA VAL A 54 -8.54 11.23 4.56
C VAL A 54 -7.64 10.04 4.27
N VAL A 55 -7.07 9.44 5.32
CA VAL A 55 -6.24 8.22 5.24
C VAL A 55 -6.96 7.10 5.97
N ASP A 56 -7.18 5.98 5.28
CA ASP A 56 -7.99 4.87 5.79
C ASP A 56 -7.20 3.55 5.81
N PHE A 57 -7.15 2.93 7.01
CA PHE A 57 -6.68 1.58 7.27
C PHE A 57 -7.60 0.92 8.30
N SER A 58 -8.84 0.67 7.91
CA SER A 58 -9.89 0.22 8.82
C SER A 58 -10.53 -1.11 8.36
N THR A 59 -11.83 -1.10 8.18
CA THR A 59 -12.63 -2.21 7.67
C THR A 59 -13.26 -1.82 6.32
N PRO A 60 -13.76 -2.77 5.51
CA PRO A 60 -14.45 -2.44 4.27
C PRO A 60 -15.59 -1.45 4.44
N GLN A 61 -16.41 -1.60 5.48
CA GLN A 61 -17.47 -0.63 5.80
C GLN A 61 -16.89 0.72 6.24
N GLY A 62 -15.87 0.73 7.11
CA GLY A 62 -15.19 1.95 7.55
C GLY A 62 -14.57 2.73 6.38
N ALA A 63 -14.00 2.03 5.40
CA ALA A 63 -13.45 2.62 4.18
C ALA A 63 -14.55 3.30 3.34
N GLN A 64 -15.72 2.67 3.17
CA GLN A 64 -16.86 3.27 2.46
C GLN A 64 -17.34 4.56 3.14
N GLU A 65 -17.52 4.52 4.46
CA GLU A 65 -17.92 5.70 5.24
C GLU A 65 -16.87 6.82 5.17
N ALA A 66 -15.58 6.48 5.28
CA ALA A 66 -14.48 7.44 5.17
C ALA A 66 -14.38 8.06 3.77
N PHE A 67 -14.66 7.28 2.72
CA PHE A 67 -14.75 7.79 1.35
C PHE A 67 -15.90 8.78 1.15
N LEU A 68 -17.09 8.48 1.68
CA LEU A 68 -18.22 9.42 1.65
C LEU A 68 -17.89 10.72 2.36
N LEU A 69 -17.16 10.65 3.47
CA LEU A 69 -16.67 11.82 4.18
C LEU A 69 -15.69 12.63 3.32
N ALA A 70 -14.71 11.97 2.69
CA ALA A 70 -13.78 12.61 1.77
C ALA A 70 -14.50 13.34 0.63
N LYS A 71 -15.53 12.74 0.04
CA LYS A 71 -16.39 13.36 -0.98
C LYS A 71 -17.15 14.55 -0.44
N LYS A 72 -17.76 14.45 0.74
CA LYS A 72 -18.50 15.55 1.41
C LYS A 72 -17.61 16.79 1.57
N TYR A 73 -16.36 16.59 2.02
CA TYR A 73 -15.42 17.69 2.27
C TYR A 73 -14.52 18.01 1.05
N LYS A 74 -14.72 17.35 -0.09
CA LYS A 74 -13.91 17.51 -1.31
C LYS A 74 -12.41 17.37 -1.04
N LYS A 75 -12.02 16.34 -0.29
CA LYS A 75 -10.64 16.07 0.11
C LYS A 75 -10.14 14.78 -0.55
N PRO A 76 -8.82 14.67 -0.81
CA PRO A 76 -8.19 13.42 -1.23
C PRO A 76 -8.50 12.26 -0.28
N PHE A 77 -8.64 11.06 -0.84
CA PHE A 77 -8.86 9.81 -0.11
C PHE A 77 -7.77 8.80 -0.42
N LEU A 78 -7.08 8.31 0.61
CA LEU A 78 -6.10 7.24 0.51
C LEU A 78 -6.58 6.06 1.33
N THR A 79 -6.72 4.88 0.71
CA THR A 79 -7.07 3.66 1.44
C THR A 79 -6.13 2.50 1.13
N GLY A 80 -5.72 1.81 2.19
CA GLY A 80 -5.03 0.53 2.15
C GLY A 80 -5.87 -0.61 2.76
N THR A 81 -7.13 -0.35 3.04
CA THR A 81 -8.07 -1.38 3.54
C THR A 81 -8.24 -2.48 2.49
N THR A 82 -8.09 -3.72 2.92
CA THR A 82 -8.20 -4.92 2.08
C THR A 82 -9.61 -5.48 2.06
N ASN A 83 -9.88 -6.43 1.15
CA ASN A 83 -11.18 -7.11 1.00
C ASN A 83 -12.34 -6.14 0.75
N LEU A 84 -12.09 -5.04 0.02
CA LEU A 84 -13.13 -4.12 -0.39
C LEU A 84 -14.09 -4.83 -1.37
N PRO A 85 -15.42 -4.65 -1.23
CA PRO A 85 -16.38 -5.20 -2.17
C PRO A 85 -16.16 -4.65 -3.59
N GLU A 86 -16.35 -5.49 -4.62
CA GLU A 86 -16.19 -5.08 -6.03
C GLU A 86 -17.00 -3.83 -6.42
N PRO A 87 -18.28 -3.66 -6.00
CA PRO A 87 -19.01 -2.43 -6.31
C PRO A 87 -18.38 -1.19 -5.73
N PHE A 88 -17.74 -1.30 -4.55
CA PHE A 88 -17.03 -0.18 -3.96
C PHE A 88 -15.71 0.10 -4.67
N LEU A 89 -14.97 -0.94 -5.07
CA LEU A 89 -13.76 -0.78 -5.90
C LEU A 89 -14.09 -0.05 -7.21
N PHE A 90 -15.17 -0.43 -7.87
CA PHE A 90 -15.65 0.26 -9.06
C PHE A 90 -15.98 1.73 -8.79
N THR A 91 -16.62 2.02 -7.63
CA THR A 91 -16.92 3.40 -7.21
C THR A 91 -15.65 4.22 -7.01
N LEU A 92 -14.60 3.64 -6.39
CA LEU A 92 -13.30 4.31 -6.24
C LEU A 92 -12.64 4.58 -7.58
N GLN A 93 -12.65 3.59 -8.49
CA GLN A 93 -12.03 3.68 -9.82
C GLN A 93 -12.71 4.71 -10.73
N SER A 94 -14.01 4.94 -10.53
CA SER A 94 -14.80 5.88 -11.31
C SER A 94 -14.84 7.30 -10.72
N GLU A 95 -14.12 7.56 -9.61
CA GLU A 95 -14.13 8.87 -8.98
C GLU A 95 -13.23 9.86 -9.74
N GLU A 96 -13.81 11.00 -10.15
CA GLU A 96 -13.13 12.03 -10.93
C GLU A 96 -13.02 13.39 -10.22
N LYS A 97 -13.79 13.59 -9.12
CA LYS A 97 -13.90 14.91 -8.47
C LYS A 97 -12.86 15.13 -7.39
N ILE A 98 -12.43 14.05 -6.73
CA ILE A 98 -11.39 14.08 -5.70
C ILE A 98 -10.27 13.10 -6.06
N PRO A 99 -9.02 13.35 -5.62
CA PRO A 99 -7.95 12.35 -5.77
C PRO A 99 -8.24 11.14 -4.89
N VAL A 100 -8.28 9.96 -5.48
CA VAL A 100 -8.44 8.67 -4.78
C VAL A 100 -7.22 7.81 -5.02
N PHE A 101 -6.61 7.31 -3.95
CA PHE A 101 -5.53 6.35 -4.01
C PHE A 101 -5.94 5.05 -3.33
N PHE A 102 -5.81 3.95 -4.05
CA PHE A 102 -6.05 2.62 -3.50
C PHE A 102 -4.86 1.70 -3.75
N ALA A 103 -4.39 1.06 -2.69
CA ALA A 103 -3.45 -0.05 -2.78
C ALA A 103 -3.61 -1.01 -1.60
N PRO A 104 -3.94 -2.29 -1.83
CA PRO A 104 -4.00 -3.30 -0.75
C PRO A 104 -2.61 -3.59 -0.15
N ASN A 105 -1.55 -3.20 -0.84
CA ASN A 105 -0.18 -3.15 -0.33
C ASN A 105 0.43 -1.80 -0.74
N VAL A 106 0.68 -0.94 0.23
CA VAL A 106 1.20 0.42 0.03
C VAL A 106 2.73 0.51 0.00
N SER A 107 3.45 -0.63 0.07
CA SER A 107 4.91 -0.63 0.05
C SER A 107 5.48 -0.39 -1.35
N LEU A 108 6.22 0.72 -1.51
CA LEU A 108 6.90 1.05 -2.75
C LEU A 108 8.00 0.01 -3.09
N SER A 109 8.69 -0.54 -2.09
CA SER A 109 9.71 -1.56 -2.31
C SER A 109 9.11 -2.89 -2.76
N VAL A 110 7.95 -3.29 -2.22
CA VAL A 110 7.21 -4.47 -2.70
C VAL A 110 6.72 -4.25 -4.14
N TYR A 111 6.25 -3.04 -4.46
CA TYR A 111 5.86 -2.71 -5.83
C TYR A 111 7.04 -2.86 -6.80
N PHE A 112 8.20 -2.25 -6.49
CA PHE A 112 9.39 -2.39 -7.35
C PHE A 112 9.90 -3.83 -7.42
N PHE A 113 9.86 -4.57 -6.33
CA PHE A 113 10.19 -5.98 -6.34
C PHE A 113 9.29 -6.75 -7.32
N THR A 114 7.98 -6.52 -7.29
CA THR A 114 7.03 -7.15 -8.22
C THR A 114 7.34 -6.80 -9.67
N GLU A 115 7.69 -5.54 -9.96
CA GLU A 115 8.10 -5.12 -11.31
C GLU A 115 9.40 -5.78 -11.77
N LEU A 116 10.38 -5.95 -10.87
CA LEU A 116 11.63 -6.70 -11.17
C LEU A 116 11.34 -8.17 -11.47
N VAL A 117 10.47 -8.82 -10.68
CA VAL A 117 10.06 -10.21 -10.95
C VAL A 117 9.37 -10.33 -12.30
N LYS A 118 8.49 -9.38 -12.64
CA LYS A 118 7.84 -9.32 -13.96
C LYS A 118 8.84 -9.18 -15.11
N GLN A 119 9.85 -8.33 -14.94
CA GLN A 119 10.93 -8.20 -15.92
C GLN A 119 11.74 -9.50 -16.01
N ALA A 120 12.08 -10.13 -14.88
CA ALA A 120 12.78 -11.40 -14.86
C ALA A 120 12.00 -12.50 -15.59
N CYS A 121 10.68 -12.56 -15.46
CA CYS A 121 9.82 -13.49 -16.23
C CYS A 121 9.98 -13.32 -17.75
N ASN A 122 10.19 -12.09 -18.22
CA ASN A 122 10.40 -11.81 -19.65
C ASN A 122 11.81 -12.17 -20.12
N MET A 123 12.81 -12.05 -19.24
CA MET A 123 14.21 -12.33 -19.55
C MET A 123 14.52 -13.83 -19.50
N TYR A 124 13.97 -14.54 -18.50
CA TYR A 124 14.19 -15.97 -18.26
C TYR A 124 13.05 -16.82 -18.83
N LYS A 125 12.71 -16.59 -20.11
CA LYS A 125 11.73 -17.44 -20.82
C LYS A 125 12.23 -18.87 -20.92
N GLY A 126 11.37 -19.82 -20.56
CA GLY A 126 11.71 -21.24 -20.57
C GLY A 126 12.31 -21.77 -19.26
N TYR A 127 12.67 -20.91 -18.31
CA TYR A 127 13.06 -21.33 -16.97
C TYR A 127 11.84 -21.82 -16.18
N GLN A 128 12.04 -22.81 -15.32
CA GLN A 128 11.07 -23.16 -14.29
C GLN A 128 10.96 -22.02 -13.29
N LYS A 129 9.76 -21.78 -12.79
CA LYS A 129 9.49 -20.69 -11.87
C LYS A 129 8.97 -21.24 -10.56
N ALA A 130 9.44 -20.69 -9.45
CA ALA A 130 8.93 -20.98 -8.12
C ALA A 130 8.77 -19.67 -7.33
N LEU A 131 7.78 -19.65 -6.46
CA LEU A 131 7.56 -18.55 -5.52
C LEU A 131 7.42 -19.12 -4.11
N HIS A 132 8.21 -18.58 -3.19
CA HIS A 132 8.18 -18.94 -1.78
C HIS A 132 7.98 -17.72 -0.91
N GLU A 133 7.17 -17.83 0.17
CA GLU A 133 6.98 -16.77 1.15
C GLU A 133 7.17 -17.23 2.59
N ILE A 134 7.67 -16.34 3.44
CA ILE A 134 7.78 -16.57 4.88
C ILE A 134 7.10 -15.41 5.62
N HIS A 135 6.21 -15.74 6.56
CA HIS A 135 5.56 -14.76 7.44
C HIS A 135 5.52 -15.27 8.89
N HIS A 136 5.14 -14.39 9.81
CA HIS A 136 4.99 -14.73 11.23
C HIS A 136 3.91 -15.80 11.46
N VAL A 137 4.03 -16.51 12.59
CA VAL A 137 3.16 -17.67 12.92
C VAL A 137 1.67 -17.30 13.07
N HIS A 138 1.36 -16.03 13.36
CA HIS A 138 -0.02 -15.54 13.51
C HIS A 138 -0.71 -15.15 12.20
N LYS A 139 -0.04 -15.27 11.04
CA LYS A 139 -0.64 -14.94 9.75
C LYS A 139 -1.58 -16.06 9.29
N LYS A 140 -2.87 -15.73 9.14
CA LYS A 140 -3.92 -16.71 8.83
C LYS A 140 -4.02 -17.06 7.34
N ASP A 141 -3.85 -16.06 6.47
CA ASP A 141 -3.92 -16.24 5.01
C ASP A 141 -2.63 -16.89 4.47
N ALA A 142 -2.79 -17.90 3.65
CA ALA A 142 -1.71 -18.60 2.95
C ALA A 142 -2.21 -19.08 1.57
N PRO A 143 -1.52 -18.75 0.47
CA PRO A 143 -0.50 -17.72 0.38
C PRO A 143 -1.04 -16.32 0.70
N SER A 144 -0.13 -15.39 1.07
CA SER A 144 -0.50 -14.00 1.34
C SER A 144 -1.02 -13.28 0.10
N GLY A 145 -1.79 -12.19 0.29
CA GLY A 145 -2.24 -11.37 -0.83
C GLY A 145 -1.09 -10.83 -1.70
N THR A 146 0.06 -10.53 -1.11
CA THR A 146 1.27 -10.12 -1.84
C THR A 146 1.82 -11.25 -2.67
N ALA A 147 1.96 -12.46 -2.11
CA ALA A 147 2.44 -13.63 -2.84
C ALA A 147 1.50 -14.00 -4.00
N LYS A 148 0.18 -13.97 -3.78
CA LYS A 148 -0.81 -14.21 -4.85
C LYS A 148 -0.64 -13.23 -6.00
N ARG A 149 -0.42 -11.94 -5.71
CA ARG A 149 -0.18 -10.94 -6.75
C ARG A 149 1.12 -11.20 -7.50
N ILE A 150 2.22 -11.53 -6.80
CA ILE A 150 3.50 -11.86 -7.43
C ILE A 150 3.34 -13.11 -8.30
N ALA A 151 2.66 -14.16 -7.80
CA ALA A 151 2.36 -15.37 -8.55
C ALA A 151 1.62 -15.08 -9.86
N THR A 152 0.62 -14.20 -9.83
CA THR A 152 -0.09 -13.74 -11.04
C THR A 152 0.87 -13.13 -12.06
N GLU A 153 1.79 -12.25 -11.65
CA GLU A 153 2.79 -11.66 -12.56
C GLU A 153 3.80 -12.71 -13.08
N MET A 154 4.04 -13.78 -12.33
CA MET A 154 4.87 -14.91 -12.75
C MET A 154 4.13 -15.90 -13.65
N GLY A 155 2.81 -15.80 -13.76
CA GLY A 155 1.96 -16.78 -14.44
C GLY A 155 1.87 -18.12 -13.69
N LEU A 156 1.99 -18.09 -12.35
CA LEU A 156 1.88 -19.25 -11.47
C LEU A 156 0.49 -19.29 -10.82
N PRO A 157 -0.15 -20.46 -10.75
CA PRO A 157 -1.31 -20.69 -9.90
C PRO A 157 -0.97 -20.42 -8.42
N ALA A 158 -1.91 -19.86 -7.66
CA ALA A 158 -1.68 -19.54 -6.24
C ALA A 158 -1.36 -20.81 -5.41
N GLU A 159 -1.87 -21.96 -5.81
CA GLU A 159 -1.67 -23.27 -5.17
C GLU A 159 -0.23 -23.78 -5.29
N GLN A 160 0.54 -23.26 -6.25
CA GLN A 160 1.96 -23.58 -6.43
C GLN A 160 2.90 -22.71 -5.59
N VAL A 161 2.36 -21.69 -4.91
CA VAL A 161 3.15 -20.87 -4.01
C VAL A 161 3.41 -21.63 -2.72
N THR A 162 4.67 -21.88 -2.43
CA THR A 162 5.08 -22.47 -1.15
C THR A 162 5.17 -21.41 -0.07
N TYR A 163 4.94 -21.80 1.19
CA TYR A 163 4.98 -20.85 2.28
C TYR A 163 5.46 -21.46 3.60
N GLU A 164 6.04 -20.60 4.43
CA GLU A 164 6.40 -20.90 5.82
C GLU A 164 5.77 -19.90 6.78
N ARG A 165 5.61 -20.33 8.03
CA ARG A 165 5.21 -19.51 9.17
C ARG A 165 6.31 -19.64 10.22
N LEU A 166 7.09 -18.56 10.39
CA LEU A 166 8.31 -18.57 11.18
C LEU A 166 8.40 -17.37 12.10
N GLY A 167 8.34 -17.59 13.41
CA GLY A 167 8.54 -16.59 14.45
C GLY A 167 7.73 -15.32 14.21
N GLU A 168 8.41 -14.15 14.27
CA GLU A 168 7.83 -12.82 14.05
C GLU A 168 8.20 -12.23 12.67
N THR A 169 8.50 -13.07 11.69
CA THR A 169 8.88 -12.64 10.34
C THR A 169 7.81 -11.73 9.73
N VAL A 170 8.19 -10.50 9.39
CA VAL A 170 7.27 -9.50 8.84
C VAL A 170 6.74 -9.93 7.48
N GLY A 171 7.62 -10.40 6.61
CA GLY A 171 7.30 -10.95 5.31
C GLY A 171 8.54 -11.06 4.42
N THR A 172 8.79 -12.23 3.86
CA THR A 172 9.81 -12.48 2.86
C THR A 172 9.16 -13.11 1.65
N HIS A 173 9.54 -12.69 0.46
CA HIS A 173 9.08 -13.27 -0.80
C HIS A 173 10.29 -13.54 -1.68
N SER A 174 10.44 -14.78 -2.16
CA SER A 174 11.54 -15.22 -3.01
C SER A 174 10.99 -15.80 -4.31
N ALA A 175 11.29 -15.14 -5.42
CA ALA A 175 10.96 -15.60 -6.77
C ALA A 175 12.20 -16.25 -7.39
N THR A 176 12.11 -17.51 -7.74
CA THR A 176 13.19 -18.32 -8.28
C THR A 176 12.92 -18.70 -9.73
N PHE A 177 13.96 -18.62 -10.54
CA PHE A 177 14.00 -19.01 -11.95
C PHE A 177 15.13 -20.02 -12.11
N SER A 178 14.84 -21.25 -12.54
CA SER A 178 15.82 -22.32 -12.63
C SER A 178 15.82 -23.03 -13.99
N SER A 179 17.02 -23.40 -14.43
CA SER A 179 17.28 -24.26 -15.58
C SER A 179 18.03 -25.51 -15.13
N ALA A 180 18.42 -26.36 -16.08
CA ALA A 180 19.32 -27.49 -15.79
C ALA A 180 20.76 -27.06 -15.42
N LEU A 181 21.14 -25.80 -15.68
CA LEU A 181 22.52 -25.30 -15.59
C LEU A 181 22.72 -24.25 -14.50
N ASP A 182 21.66 -23.50 -14.15
CA ASP A 182 21.76 -22.39 -13.19
C ASP A 182 20.41 -22.09 -12.53
N GLU A 183 20.48 -21.28 -11.47
CA GLU A 183 19.32 -20.76 -10.76
C GLU A 183 19.54 -19.29 -10.39
N ILE A 184 18.50 -18.48 -10.55
CA ILE A 184 18.47 -17.09 -10.13
C ILE A 184 17.33 -16.89 -9.15
N THR A 185 17.61 -16.36 -7.97
CA THR A 185 16.59 -16.01 -6.97
C THR A 185 16.59 -14.51 -6.67
N LEU A 186 15.43 -13.90 -6.83
CA LEU A 186 15.14 -12.54 -6.38
C LEU A 186 14.41 -12.60 -5.04
N THR A 187 14.90 -11.89 -4.02
CA THR A 187 14.29 -11.91 -2.69
C THR A 187 14.02 -10.49 -2.18
N HIS A 188 12.79 -10.27 -1.71
CA HIS A 188 12.41 -9.11 -0.92
C HIS A 188 12.11 -9.55 0.52
N LYS A 189 12.80 -8.94 1.50
CA LYS A 189 12.59 -9.18 2.93
C LYS A 189 12.17 -7.88 3.61
N ALA A 190 10.95 -7.83 4.14
CA ALA A 190 10.52 -6.76 5.02
C ALA A 190 11.11 -7.00 6.43
N THR A 191 11.97 -6.10 6.90
CA THR A 191 12.60 -6.21 8.23
C THR A 191 11.82 -5.48 9.32
N ASN A 192 10.98 -4.49 8.93
CA ASN A 192 10.12 -3.74 9.82
C ASN A 192 8.79 -3.43 9.11
N ARG A 193 7.66 -3.52 9.85
CA ARG A 193 6.33 -3.14 9.34
C ARG A 193 6.19 -1.64 9.05
N ASP A 194 7.05 -0.82 9.61
CA ASP A 194 7.07 0.62 9.37
C ASP A 194 7.28 1.00 7.90
N LEU A 195 7.83 0.10 7.11
CA LEU A 195 7.96 0.27 5.66
C LEU A 195 6.62 0.60 4.97
N PHE A 196 5.51 0.02 5.46
CA PHE A 196 4.17 0.31 4.93
C PHE A 196 3.70 1.69 5.36
N ALA A 197 3.81 2.02 6.64
CA ALA A 197 3.39 3.30 7.17
C ALA A 197 4.24 4.46 6.61
N ALA A 198 5.56 4.28 6.47
CA ALA A 198 6.43 5.26 5.83
C ALA A 198 6.02 5.59 4.39
N SER A 199 5.62 4.57 3.62
CA SER A 199 5.10 4.78 2.27
C SER A 199 3.78 5.57 2.28
N VAL A 200 2.91 5.37 3.28
CA VAL A 200 1.67 6.15 3.43
C VAL A 200 1.96 7.63 3.60
N LEU A 201 2.97 8.01 4.39
CA LEU A 201 3.36 9.41 4.59
C LEU A 201 3.76 10.07 3.25
N ASP A 202 4.55 9.36 2.46
CA ASP A 202 5.00 9.84 1.14
C ASP A 202 3.83 9.94 0.14
N ILE A 203 2.95 8.94 0.12
CA ILE A 203 1.77 8.93 -0.74
C ILE A 203 0.81 10.07 -0.35
N ALA A 204 0.57 10.29 0.95
CA ALA A 204 -0.32 11.35 1.43
C ALA A 204 0.17 12.74 0.99
N THR A 205 1.46 13.04 1.17
CA THR A 205 2.06 14.31 0.73
C THR A 205 2.05 14.50 -0.79
N TRP A 206 2.11 13.42 -1.53
CA TRP A 206 2.00 13.43 -2.99
C TRP A 206 0.56 13.59 -3.46
N LEU A 207 -0.39 12.86 -2.84
CA LEU A 207 -1.79 12.80 -3.28
C LEU A 207 -2.52 14.11 -3.09
N VAL A 208 -2.23 14.88 -2.04
CA VAL A 208 -2.86 16.20 -1.80
C VAL A 208 -2.57 17.23 -2.90
N LYS A 209 -1.58 16.94 -3.76
CA LYS A 209 -1.19 17.79 -4.89
C LYS A 209 -1.75 17.29 -6.22
N ARG A 210 -2.59 16.25 -6.22
CA ARG A 210 -3.15 15.66 -7.44
C ARG A 210 -4.52 16.24 -7.75
N GLN A 211 -4.88 16.18 -9.01
CA GLN A 211 -6.24 16.46 -9.46
C GLN A 211 -7.16 15.28 -9.15
N GLY A 212 -8.48 15.48 -9.23
CA GLY A 212 -9.45 14.41 -9.11
C GLY A 212 -9.14 13.25 -10.07
N GLY A 213 -9.40 12.03 -9.62
CA GLY A 213 -9.13 10.81 -10.37
C GLY A 213 -8.59 9.68 -9.49
N PHE A 214 -8.49 8.51 -10.08
CA PHE A 214 -8.05 7.28 -9.41
C PHE A 214 -6.54 7.06 -9.63
N TYR A 215 -5.82 6.80 -8.54
CA TYR A 215 -4.37 6.60 -8.51
C TYR A 215 -4.00 5.30 -7.81
N THR A 216 -2.90 4.71 -8.26
CA THR A 216 -2.38 3.42 -7.79
C THR A 216 -0.89 3.52 -7.40
N MET A 217 -0.32 2.42 -6.91
CA MET A 217 1.13 2.33 -6.68
C MET A 217 1.95 2.55 -7.95
N SER A 218 1.42 2.22 -9.14
CA SER A 218 2.09 2.49 -10.42
C SER A 218 2.30 3.98 -10.66
N ASP A 219 1.27 4.79 -10.40
CA ASP A 219 1.34 6.24 -10.59
C ASP A 219 2.31 6.89 -9.61
N PHE A 220 2.27 6.45 -8.36
CA PHE A 220 3.21 6.91 -7.35
C PHE A 220 4.66 6.50 -7.64
N ALA A 221 4.89 5.26 -8.07
CA ALA A 221 6.21 4.78 -8.45
C ALA A 221 6.80 5.55 -9.64
N LYS A 222 6.00 5.81 -10.68
CA LYS A 222 6.41 6.66 -11.82
C LYS A 222 6.82 8.06 -11.35
N PHE A 223 6.09 8.66 -10.42
CA PHE A 223 6.44 9.94 -9.82
C PHE A 223 7.80 9.86 -9.10
N LYS A 224 8.01 8.87 -8.22
CA LYS A 224 9.25 8.70 -7.46
C LYS A 224 10.49 8.47 -8.34
N LEU A 225 10.33 7.74 -9.45
CA LEU A 225 11.42 7.53 -10.41
C LEU A 225 11.80 8.82 -11.16
N LYS A 226 10.84 9.72 -11.41
CA LYS A 226 11.12 11.03 -12.04
C LYS A 226 11.81 12.00 -11.07
N GLU A 227 11.50 11.96 -9.77
CA GLU A 227 12.18 12.79 -8.76
C GLU A 227 13.68 12.48 -8.65
N LYS A 228 14.08 11.21 -8.81
CA LYS A 228 15.49 10.77 -8.74
C LYS A 228 16.34 11.13 -9.96
N LYS A 229 15.73 11.60 -11.05
CA LYS A 229 16.42 12.00 -12.29
C LYS A 229 16.69 13.50 -12.36
N LYS A 230 16.26 14.27 -11.37
CA LYS A 230 16.54 15.70 -11.16
C LYS A 230 17.56 15.87 -10.04
#